data_cc64928096e3f57b44ea3ce86aa44c98
#
_entry.id   cc64928096e3f57b44ea3ce86aa44c98
#
_cell.length_a   1.000
_cell.length_b   1.000
_cell.length_c   1.000
_cell.angle_alpha   90.00
_cell.angle_beta   90.00
_cell.angle_gamma   90.00
#
_symmetry.space_group_name_H-M   'P 1'
#
loop_
_entity.id
_entity.type
_entity.pdbx_description
1 polymer ?
#
loop_
_entity_poly.entity_id
_entity_poly.type
_entity_poly.pdbx_seq_one_letter_code
_entity_poly.pdbx_strand_id
1 'polypeptide(L)' 'MRVTTADFIKHYGILADRALSEPVTITKNGRDRLVVLSAEEYFRL' A
#
# COMPACT_ATOMS: atom_id res chain seq x y z
N MET A 1 -7.36 -0.33 2.01
CA MET A 1 -7.17 1.03 1.55
C MET A 1 -6.58 1.03 0.15
N ARG A 2 -7.11 1.88 -0.72
CA ARG A 2 -6.64 1.95 -2.12
C ARG A 2 -6.15 3.36 -2.42
N VAL A 3 -4.97 3.46 -3.00
CA VAL A 3 -4.39 4.74 -3.39
C VAL A 3 -3.80 4.62 -4.78
N THR A 4 -3.64 5.75 -5.46
CA THR A 4 -2.98 5.75 -6.76
C THR A 4 -1.47 5.69 -6.56
N THR A 5 -0.75 5.32 -7.63
CA THR A 5 0.71 5.31 -7.59
C THR A 5 1.26 6.70 -7.25
N ALA A 6 0.68 7.74 -7.86
CA ALA A 6 1.13 9.11 -7.60
C ALA A 6 0.93 9.50 -6.14
N ASP A 7 -0.22 9.17 -5.57
CA ASP A 7 -0.50 9.45 -4.16
C ASP A 7 0.44 8.68 -3.25
N PHE A 8 0.75 7.44 -3.59
CA PHE A 8 1.64 6.64 -2.78
C PHE A 8 3.05 7.26 -2.74
N ILE A 9 3.55 7.67 -3.89
CA ILE A 9 4.87 8.29 -3.97
C ILE A 9 4.89 9.59 -3.17
N LYS A 10 3.82 10.39 -3.31
CA LYS A 10 3.72 11.70 -2.67
C LYS A 10 3.62 11.59 -1.16
N HIS A 11 2.94 10.57 -0.66
CA HIS A 11 2.69 10.40 0.78
C HIS A 11 3.28 9.10 1.31
N TYR A 12 4.43 8.73 0.78
CA TYR A 12 5.04 7.43 1.09
C TYR A 12 5.17 7.17 2.59
N GLY A 13 5.70 8.12 3.34
CA GLY A 13 5.92 7.92 4.78
C GLY A 13 4.64 7.62 5.53
N ILE A 14 3.60 8.38 5.28
CA ILE A 14 2.31 8.21 5.95
C ILE A 14 1.67 6.89 5.54
N LEU A 15 1.70 6.59 4.24
CA LEU A 15 1.07 5.38 3.72
C LEU A 15 1.83 4.12 4.11
N ALA A 16 3.16 4.21 4.23
CA ALA A 16 3.95 3.08 4.70
C ALA A 16 3.61 2.76 6.15
N ASP A 17 3.41 3.78 6.99
CA ASP A 17 2.97 3.57 8.36
C ASP A 17 1.59 2.95 8.41
N ARG A 18 0.70 3.39 7.53
CA ARG A 18 -0.64 2.83 7.46
C ARG A 18 -0.61 1.37 7.06
N ALA A 19 0.32 1.00 6.20
CA ALA A 19 0.46 -0.38 5.73
C ALA A 19 0.83 -1.34 6.87
N LEU A 20 1.39 -0.83 7.97
CA LEU A 20 1.67 -1.66 9.13
C LEU A 20 0.39 -2.11 9.83
N SER A 21 -0.69 -1.34 9.68
CA SER A 21 -1.98 -1.66 10.31
C SER A 21 -2.92 -2.40 9.36
N GLU A 22 -2.91 -2.01 8.08
CA GLU A 22 -3.79 -2.63 7.09
C GLU A 22 -3.13 -2.58 5.72
N PRO A 23 -3.40 -3.55 4.85
CA PRO A 23 -2.80 -3.53 3.52
C PRO A 23 -3.23 -2.29 2.72
N VAL A 24 -2.29 -1.71 1.97
CA VAL A 24 -2.52 -0.57 1.11
C VAL A 24 -2.38 -1.04 -0.33
N THR A 25 -3.45 -0.95 -1.10
CA THR A 25 -3.45 -1.35 -2.49
C THR A 25 -3.07 -0.16 -3.36
N ILE A 26 -2.06 -0.33 -4.19
CA ILE A 26 -1.59 0.72 -5.09
C ILE A 26 -2.17 0.45 -6.48
N THR A 27 -2.87 1.43 -7.00
CA THR A 27 -3.51 1.30 -8.31
C THR A 27 -2.78 2.14 -9.35
N LYS A 28 -2.92 1.73 -10.59
CA LYS A 28 -2.42 2.49 -11.73
C LYS A 28 -3.41 2.35 -12.86
N ASN A 29 -3.83 3.48 -13.43
CA ASN A 29 -4.82 3.50 -14.51
C ASN A 29 -6.10 2.74 -14.12
N GLY A 30 -6.53 2.91 -12.88
CA GLY A 30 -7.75 2.30 -12.38
C GLY A 30 -7.63 0.81 -12.05
N ARG A 31 -6.43 0.25 -12.12
CA ARG A 31 -6.21 -1.17 -11.84
C ARG A 31 -5.33 -1.38 -10.63
N ASP A 32 -5.67 -2.38 -9.83
CA ASP A 32 -4.84 -2.77 -8.68
C ASP A 32 -3.56 -3.40 -9.21
N ARG A 33 -2.41 -2.84 -8.83
CA ARG A 33 -1.12 -3.30 -9.33
C ARG A 33 -0.24 -3.89 -8.24
N LEU A 34 -0.22 -3.26 -7.07
CA LEU A 34 0.64 -3.66 -5.98
C LEU A 34 -0.13 -3.59 -4.68
N VAL A 35 0.29 -4.40 -3.72
CA VAL A 35 -0.24 -4.33 -2.37
C VAL A 35 0.94 -4.19 -1.42
N VAL A 36 0.89 -3.17 -0.57
CA VAL A 36 1.91 -2.94 0.45
C VAL A 36 1.33 -3.34 1.78
N LEU A 37 2.03 -4.22 2.49
CA LEU A 37 1.58 -4.68 3.80
C LEU A 37 2.81 -4.88 4.68
N SER A 38 2.59 -5.06 5.99
CA SER A 38 3.71 -5.27 6.90
C SER A 38 4.42 -6.59 6.56
N ALA A 39 5.72 -6.66 6.84
CA ALA A 39 6.48 -7.88 6.63
C ALA A 39 5.90 -9.02 7.46
N GLU A 40 5.46 -8.68 8.68
CA GLU A 40 4.84 -9.66 9.57
C GLU A 40 3.60 -10.27 8.95
N GLU A 41 2.76 -9.43 8.35
CA GLU A 41 1.54 -9.88 7.71
C GLU A 41 1.86 -10.75 6.49
N TYR A 42 2.87 -10.35 5.73
CA TYR A 42 3.31 -11.09 4.57
C TYR A 42 3.80 -12.49 4.94
N PHE A 43 4.59 -12.59 6.01
CA PHE A 43 5.12 -13.89 6.43
C PHE A 43 4.06 -14.82 7.02
N ARG A 44 2.92 -14.25 7.38
CA ARG A 44 1.80 -15.02 7.93
C ARG A 44 0.94 -15.69 6.84
N LEU A 45 1.05 -15.24 5.62
CA LEU A 45 0.26 -15.79 4.51
C LEU A 45 0.70 -17.23 4.12
#